data_e030418ff37958113d78934eba70f8d1
#
_entry.id   e030418ff37958113d78934eba70f8d1
#
_cell.length_a   1.000
_cell.length_b   1.000
_cell.length_c   1.000
_cell.angle_alpha   90.00
_cell.angle_beta   90.00
_cell.angle_gamma   90.00
#
_symmetry.space_group_name_H-M   'P 1'
#
loop_
_entity.id
_entity.type
_entity.pdbx_description
1 polymer ?
#
loop_
_entity_poly.entity_id
_entity_poly.type
_entity_poly.pdbx_seq_one_letter_code
_entity_poly.pdbx_strand_id
1 'polypeptide(L)'
;MLTAAACGKDPEPAQAKGPVQLLVFGAPEELAAYRTLIDAYQKANAGAAVQLVEASDREDLITRLSTSIAGGSPPDVFLMNYRFYGQFAAKNAIEPLDERLASSKVINSAAFYPTAMASFKWRSKQLCMPQNVSSLAVYYNRDLFKKYGVAEPKAGWKWHDMVAAASALTRDANGVQVRGTESEGAARRVAVYGLGVEPEVIRVAPFVWSNGGQIVDNDQKPTRFTFDTPQARSALKEFLDLRINYGVVPTDEEVEAENDEARFTNGRLAMLMSSRRVTATFRSIKNFDWDVAAIPTFGLPANVLHSDAYCITRGSKNKDNAWRFVEFANGPVGQQIIAGTGRTVPSHMEVSRTRAFLDPAQPPRNAQVFLDAIPTVRPLPTISTWPEIEDVTGGILENALYRGDRLDNVIRDLDAKTRPLFARGETP
;
A
#
# COMPACT_ATOMS: atom_id res chain seq x y z
N MET A 1 -43.86 62.77 -13.76
CA MET A 1 -43.66 61.32 -13.50
C MET A 1 -42.40 60.84 -14.22
N LEU A 2 -41.31 60.75 -13.50
CA LEU A 2 -40.06 60.17 -14.02
C LEU A 2 -39.97 58.70 -13.60
N THR A 3 -39.98 57.81 -14.55
CA THR A 3 -39.72 56.37 -14.35
C THR A 3 -38.22 56.15 -14.31
N ALA A 4 -37.71 55.74 -13.15
CA ALA A 4 -36.35 55.29 -12.99
C ALA A 4 -36.19 53.86 -13.56
N ALA A 5 -35.39 53.69 -14.60
CA ALA A 5 -34.97 52.40 -15.13
C ALA A 5 -33.95 51.79 -14.18
N ALA A 6 -34.26 50.66 -13.58
CA ALA A 6 -33.34 49.83 -12.79
C ALA A 6 -32.41 49.06 -13.79
N CYS A 7 -31.16 49.47 -13.85
CA CYS A 7 -30.12 48.66 -14.52
C CYS A 7 -29.91 47.37 -13.69
N GLY A 8 -30.45 46.27 -14.18
CA GLY A 8 -30.03 44.93 -13.74
C GLY A 8 -28.57 44.72 -14.11
N LYS A 9 -27.71 44.48 -13.12
CA LYS A 9 -26.38 43.92 -13.34
C LYS A 9 -26.56 42.54 -13.92
N ASP A 10 -26.12 42.31 -15.15
CA ASP A 10 -25.92 40.97 -15.67
C ASP A 10 -25.01 40.18 -14.71
N PRO A 11 -25.30 38.93 -14.44
CA PRO A 11 -24.43 38.12 -13.59
C PRO A 11 -23.05 38.04 -14.28
N GLU A 12 -22.03 38.51 -13.56
CA GLU A 12 -20.62 38.35 -13.99
C GLU A 12 -20.40 36.90 -14.42
N PRO A 13 -19.83 36.66 -15.61
CA PRO A 13 -19.52 35.29 -16.05
C PRO A 13 -18.59 34.68 -15.01
N ALA A 14 -19.01 33.54 -14.46
CA ALA A 14 -18.21 32.79 -13.49
C ALA A 14 -16.79 32.65 -14.07
N GLN A 15 -15.78 33.23 -13.43
CA GLN A 15 -14.39 33.10 -13.83
C GLN A 15 -14.11 31.62 -14.06
N ALA A 16 -13.62 31.29 -15.27
CA ALA A 16 -13.25 29.94 -15.61
C ALA A 16 -12.22 29.44 -14.57
N LYS A 17 -12.62 28.51 -13.73
CA LYS A 17 -11.73 27.89 -12.76
C LYS A 17 -10.64 27.18 -13.55
N GLY A 18 -9.37 27.35 -13.17
CA GLY A 18 -8.24 26.69 -13.81
C GLY A 18 -8.35 25.16 -13.77
N PRO A 19 -7.38 24.42 -14.34
CA PRO A 19 -7.38 22.96 -14.31
C PRO A 19 -7.41 22.43 -12.88
N VAL A 20 -8.06 21.28 -12.67
CA VAL A 20 -7.98 20.54 -11.40
C VAL A 20 -6.55 20.04 -11.22
N GLN A 21 -5.90 20.41 -10.13
CA GLN A 21 -4.57 19.93 -9.80
C GLN A 21 -4.67 18.59 -9.07
N LEU A 22 -4.13 17.52 -9.68
CA LEU A 22 -4.05 16.17 -9.09
C LEU A 22 -2.61 15.89 -8.67
N LEU A 23 -2.35 15.86 -7.36
CA LEU A 23 -1.04 15.52 -6.78
C LEU A 23 -0.95 14.01 -6.52
N VAL A 24 0.04 13.35 -7.15
CA VAL A 24 0.34 11.92 -6.99
C VAL A 24 1.84 11.68 -6.96
N PHE A 25 2.24 10.49 -6.54
CA PHE A 25 3.57 9.93 -6.81
C PHE A 25 3.41 8.51 -7.33
N GLY A 26 4.43 7.95 -7.94
CA GLY A 26 4.41 6.57 -8.42
C GLY A 26 5.54 6.24 -9.37
N ALA A 27 5.66 4.95 -9.71
CA ALA A 27 6.54 4.50 -10.77
C ALA A 27 6.08 5.04 -12.14
N PRO A 28 6.94 5.06 -13.17
CA PRO A 28 6.59 5.55 -14.49
C PRO A 28 5.32 4.95 -15.09
N GLU A 29 5.10 3.65 -14.88
CA GLU A 29 3.91 2.92 -15.35
C GLU A 29 2.64 3.39 -14.65
N GLU A 30 2.74 3.74 -13.36
CA GLU A 30 1.62 4.28 -12.59
C GLU A 30 1.29 5.70 -13.02
N LEU A 31 2.29 6.56 -13.18
CA LEU A 31 2.11 7.92 -13.69
C LEU A 31 1.49 7.92 -15.10
N ALA A 32 1.89 6.96 -15.95
CA ALA A 32 1.26 6.77 -17.26
C ALA A 32 -0.22 6.39 -17.16
N ALA A 33 -0.59 5.59 -16.14
CA ALA A 33 -1.99 5.27 -15.89
C ALA A 33 -2.82 6.49 -15.47
N TYR A 34 -2.28 7.36 -14.63
CA TYR A 34 -2.96 8.62 -14.27
C TYR A 34 -3.12 9.53 -15.47
N ARG A 35 -2.13 9.63 -16.36
CA ARG A 35 -2.27 10.37 -17.63
C ARG A 35 -3.39 9.78 -18.48
N THR A 36 -3.43 8.47 -18.65
CA THR A 36 -4.52 7.77 -19.37
C THR A 36 -5.90 8.04 -18.74
N LEU A 37 -5.98 8.02 -17.41
CA LEU A 37 -7.20 8.35 -16.67
C LEU A 37 -7.65 9.79 -16.92
N ILE A 38 -6.72 10.74 -16.89
CA ILE A 38 -6.97 12.17 -17.16
C ILE A 38 -7.46 12.37 -18.59
N ASP A 39 -6.80 11.76 -19.57
CA ASP A 39 -7.19 11.86 -20.98
C ASP A 39 -8.60 11.30 -21.20
N ALA A 40 -8.92 10.16 -20.60
CA ALA A 40 -10.26 9.58 -20.66
C ALA A 40 -11.31 10.48 -20.01
N TYR A 41 -10.99 11.10 -18.88
CA TYR A 41 -11.87 12.06 -18.20
C TYR A 41 -12.14 13.28 -19.05
N GLN A 42 -11.10 13.92 -19.59
CA GLN A 42 -11.21 15.11 -20.42
C GLN A 42 -11.96 14.85 -21.73
N LYS A 43 -11.75 13.66 -22.33
CA LYS A 43 -12.50 13.22 -23.51
C LYS A 43 -14.00 13.03 -23.24
N ALA A 44 -14.33 12.50 -22.04
CA ALA A 44 -15.72 12.29 -21.64
C ALA A 44 -16.43 13.56 -21.16
N ASN A 45 -15.68 14.62 -20.79
CA ASN A 45 -16.18 15.83 -20.18
C ASN A 45 -15.62 17.06 -20.91
N ALA A 46 -16.32 17.51 -21.96
CA ALA A 46 -15.88 18.66 -22.76
C ALA A 46 -15.64 19.91 -21.89
N GLY A 47 -14.49 20.55 -22.05
CA GLY A 47 -14.09 21.72 -21.26
C GLY A 47 -13.50 21.40 -19.87
N ALA A 48 -13.47 20.14 -19.44
CA ALA A 48 -12.76 19.77 -18.23
C ALA A 48 -11.24 19.74 -18.47
N ALA A 49 -10.48 20.22 -17.49
CA ALA A 49 -9.02 20.19 -17.52
C ALA A 49 -8.48 19.67 -16.19
N VAL A 50 -7.54 18.73 -16.23
CA VAL A 50 -6.82 18.21 -15.07
C VAL A 50 -5.32 18.29 -15.34
N GLN A 51 -4.59 18.85 -14.39
CA GLN A 51 -3.14 18.93 -14.40
C GLN A 51 -2.58 17.90 -13.42
N LEU A 52 -1.78 16.96 -13.91
CA LEU A 52 -1.04 16.03 -13.07
C LEU A 52 0.15 16.76 -12.44
N VAL A 53 0.25 16.70 -11.12
CA VAL A 53 1.39 17.20 -10.33
C VAL A 53 2.08 15.99 -9.74
N GLU A 54 3.32 15.74 -10.18
CA GLU A 54 4.07 14.54 -9.83
C GLU A 54 5.05 14.86 -8.69
N ALA A 55 4.99 14.09 -7.61
CA ALA A 55 6.01 14.05 -6.58
C ALA A 55 6.98 12.90 -6.85
N SER A 56 8.23 13.01 -6.41
CA SER A 56 9.27 11.99 -6.62
C SER A 56 8.94 10.69 -5.89
N ASP A 57 8.37 10.82 -4.69
CA ASP A 57 8.04 9.73 -3.80
C ASP A 57 6.94 10.16 -2.80
N ARG A 58 6.65 9.29 -1.84
CA ARG A 58 5.64 9.57 -0.80
C ARG A 58 6.03 10.71 0.11
N GLU A 59 7.29 10.81 0.49
CA GLU A 59 7.79 11.84 1.40
C GLU A 59 7.73 13.22 0.75
N ASP A 60 8.14 13.34 -0.50
CA ASP A 60 7.99 14.56 -1.30
C ASP A 60 6.52 14.95 -1.47
N LEU A 61 5.63 13.98 -1.72
CA LEU A 61 4.18 14.24 -1.79
C LEU A 61 3.66 14.84 -0.47
N ILE A 62 4.00 14.24 0.68
CA ILE A 62 3.57 14.71 2.01
C ILE A 62 4.13 16.11 2.28
N THR A 63 5.38 16.36 1.94
CA THR A 63 6.06 17.65 2.11
C THR A 63 5.42 18.73 1.26
N ARG A 64 5.20 18.48 -0.04
CA ARG A 64 4.54 19.41 -0.97
C ARG A 64 3.11 19.72 -0.54
N LEU A 65 2.35 18.68 -0.16
CA LEU A 65 0.97 18.85 0.31
C LEU A 65 0.94 19.70 1.59
N SER A 66 1.79 19.41 2.57
CA SER A 66 1.87 20.16 3.82
C SER A 66 2.23 21.63 3.61
N THR A 67 3.24 21.87 2.78
CA THR A 67 3.73 23.24 2.45
C THR A 67 2.68 24.03 1.69
N SER A 68 2.03 23.44 0.70
CA SER A 68 1.00 24.09 -0.10
C SER A 68 -0.26 24.41 0.69
N ILE A 69 -0.65 23.53 1.62
CA ILE A 69 -1.75 23.80 2.57
C ILE A 69 -1.42 24.99 3.46
N ALA A 70 -0.20 25.00 4.04
CA ALA A 70 0.25 26.11 4.88
C ALA A 70 0.35 27.44 4.11
N GLY A 71 0.75 27.37 2.84
CA GLY A 71 0.83 28.52 1.94
C GLY A 71 -0.52 28.97 1.34
N GLY A 72 -1.64 28.31 1.66
CA GLY A 72 -2.98 28.67 1.21
C GLY A 72 -3.27 28.40 -0.28
N SER A 73 -2.41 27.61 -0.96
CA SER A 73 -2.56 27.24 -2.37
C SER A 73 -2.37 25.73 -2.58
N PRO A 74 -3.18 24.89 -1.90
CA PRO A 74 -3.06 23.44 -2.01
C PRO A 74 -3.53 22.92 -3.37
N PRO A 75 -3.07 21.72 -3.80
CA PRO A 75 -3.66 21.00 -4.92
C PRO A 75 -5.13 20.70 -4.65
N ASP A 76 -5.96 20.57 -5.68
CA ASP A 76 -7.38 20.30 -5.52
C ASP A 76 -7.64 18.86 -5.05
N VAL A 77 -6.93 17.91 -5.64
CA VAL A 77 -7.01 16.46 -5.36
C VAL A 77 -5.62 15.92 -5.10
N PHE A 78 -5.51 15.03 -4.15
CA PHE A 78 -4.28 14.26 -3.91
C PHE A 78 -4.60 12.80 -3.65
N LEU A 79 -3.65 11.91 -4.03
CA LEU A 79 -3.74 10.49 -3.70
C LEU A 79 -2.97 10.21 -2.42
N MET A 80 -3.61 9.55 -1.46
CA MET A 80 -3.00 9.27 -0.15
C MET A 80 -3.33 7.87 0.34
N ASN A 81 -2.33 7.20 0.91
CA ASN A 81 -2.53 5.94 1.60
C ASN A 81 -3.24 6.17 2.95
N TYR A 82 -4.14 5.23 3.34
CA TYR A 82 -4.94 5.35 4.56
C TYR A 82 -4.09 5.54 5.83
N ARG A 83 -2.87 5.00 5.87
CA ARG A 83 -1.96 5.13 7.02
C ARG A 83 -1.44 6.55 7.24
N PHE A 84 -1.43 7.37 6.19
CA PHE A 84 -0.84 8.71 6.20
C PHE A 84 -1.88 9.84 6.17
N TYR A 85 -3.13 9.56 5.81
CA TYR A 85 -4.13 10.63 5.68
C TYR A 85 -4.56 11.21 7.02
N GLY A 86 -4.45 10.44 8.12
CA GLY A 86 -4.87 10.85 9.46
C GLY A 86 -4.24 12.15 9.94
N GLN A 87 -2.97 12.41 9.60
CA GLN A 87 -2.30 13.67 9.93
C GLN A 87 -2.93 14.91 9.28
N PHE A 88 -3.54 14.77 8.10
CA PHE A 88 -4.27 15.83 7.40
C PHE A 88 -5.73 15.90 7.85
N ALA A 89 -6.34 14.77 8.14
CA ALA A 89 -7.70 14.68 8.66
C ALA A 89 -7.83 15.36 10.04
N ALA A 90 -6.90 15.10 10.95
CA ALA A 90 -6.85 15.73 12.26
C ALA A 90 -6.75 17.26 12.17
N LYS A 91 -5.98 17.79 11.21
CA LYS A 91 -5.84 19.22 10.93
C LYS A 91 -7.02 19.81 10.14
N ASN A 92 -8.07 19.01 9.87
CA ASN A 92 -9.24 19.44 9.09
C ASN A 92 -8.88 19.97 7.69
N ALA A 93 -7.83 19.40 7.08
CA ALA A 93 -7.30 19.80 5.78
C ALA A 93 -7.98 19.11 4.60
N ILE A 94 -8.83 18.10 4.85
CA ILE A 94 -9.53 17.31 3.83
C ILE A 94 -11.01 17.67 3.84
N GLU A 95 -11.60 17.77 2.66
CA GLU A 95 -13.03 18.05 2.46
C GLU A 95 -13.87 16.79 2.71
N PRO A 96 -14.88 16.83 3.58
CA PRO A 96 -15.82 15.71 3.72
C PRO A 96 -16.62 15.46 2.44
N LEU A 97 -16.82 14.19 2.11
CA LEU A 97 -17.46 13.78 0.86
C LEU A 97 -18.91 13.30 1.04
N ASP A 98 -19.44 13.27 2.27
CA ASP A 98 -20.73 12.65 2.58
C ASP A 98 -21.88 13.23 1.74
N GLU A 99 -22.01 14.57 1.63
CA GLU A 99 -23.06 15.22 0.86
C GLU A 99 -22.91 14.96 -0.65
N ARG A 100 -21.65 14.94 -1.14
CA ARG A 100 -21.36 14.65 -2.52
C ARG A 100 -21.68 13.20 -2.87
N LEU A 101 -21.35 12.27 -1.99
CA LEU A 101 -21.66 10.84 -2.15
C LEU A 101 -23.19 10.61 -2.11
N ALA A 102 -23.93 11.29 -1.22
CA ALA A 102 -25.36 11.17 -1.13
C ALA A 102 -26.10 11.68 -2.40
N SER A 103 -25.51 12.66 -3.10
CA SER A 103 -26.07 13.24 -4.32
C SER A 103 -25.53 12.64 -5.61
N SER A 104 -24.47 11.81 -5.53
CA SER A 104 -23.84 11.20 -6.70
C SER A 104 -24.78 10.25 -7.46
N LYS A 105 -24.77 10.37 -8.78
CA LYS A 105 -25.43 9.42 -9.68
C LYS A 105 -24.48 8.41 -10.29
N VAL A 106 -23.16 8.57 -10.07
CA VAL A 106 -22.11 7.73 -10.62
C VAL A 106 -21.57 6.77 -9.55
N ILE A 107 -21.33 7.29 -8.34
CA ILE A 107 -20.80 6.50 -7.22
C ILE A 107 -21.95 5.99 -6.34
N ASN A 108 -22.07 4.68 -6.27
CA ASN A 108 -22.81 3.98 -5.23
C ASN A 108 -21.82 3.43 -4.21
N SER A 109 -21.80 3.99 -3.00
CA SER A 109 -20.88 3.55 -1.93
C SER A 109 -20.99 2.06 -1.60
N ALA A 110 -22.16 1.45 -1.78
CA ALA A 110 -22.36 0.01 -1.58
C ALA A 110 -21.70 -0.87 -2.64
N ALA A 111 -21.24 -0.30 -3.76
CA ALA A 111 -20.48 -1.01 -4.79
C ALA A 111 -18.98 -1.18 -4.45
N PHE A 112 -18.54 -0.56 -3.35
CA PHE A 112 -17.14 -0.60 -2.91
C PHE A 112 -16.94 -1.57 -1.74
N TYR A 113 -15.74 -2.14 -1.65
CA TYR A 113 -15.42 -3.00 -0.51
C TYR A 113 -15.50 -2.21 0.81
N PRO A 114 -16.28 -2.70 1.79
CA PRO A 114 -16.52 -1.97 3.05
C PRO A 114 -15.25 -1.62 3.81
N THR A 115 -14.26 -2.52 3.82
CA THR A 115 -12.96 -2.28 4.49
C THR A 115 -12.22 -1.09 3.88
N ALA A 116 -12.21 -0.97 2.54
CA ALA A 116 -11.59 0.18 1.87
C ALA A 116 -12.31 1.49 2.21
N MET A 117 -13.65 1.51 2.15
CA MET A 117 -14.44 2.68 2.51
C MET A 117 -14.23 3.10 3.98
N ALA A 118 -14.27 2.15 4.90
CA ALA A 118 -14.12 2.40 6.33
C ALA A 118 -12.75 3.00 6.68
N SER A 119 -11.68 2.62 5.97
CA SER A 119 -10.32 3.06 6.26
C SER A 119 -10.05 4.54 5.94
N PHE A 120 -10.98 5.21 5.25
CA PHE A 120 -10.90 6.64 4.95
C PHE A 120 -12.01 7.45 5.62
N LYS A 121 -12.57 6.92 6.70
CA LYS A 121 -13.47 7.68 7.58
C LYS A 121 -12.69 8.32 8.72
N TRP A 122 -13.05 9.55 9.04
CA TRP A 122 -12.52 10.27 10.18
C TRP A 122 -13.68 10.94 10.93
N ARG A 123 -13.83 10.63 12.22
CA ARG A 123 -14.96 11.09 13.04
C ARG A 123 -16.31 10.89 12.32
N SER A 124 -16.53 9.69 11.83
CA SER A 124 -17.71 9.25 11.08
C SER A 124 -17.94 9.91 9.72
N LYS A 125 -17.07 10.81 9.25
CA LYS A 125 -17.13 11.44 7.93
C LYS A 125 -16.28 10.70 6.93
N GLN A 126 -16.81 10.45 5.72
CA GLN A 126 -16.02 9.96 4.61
C GLN A 126 -15.14 11.09 4.06
N LEU A 127 -13.82 11.02 4.19
CA LEU A 127 -12.92 12.08 3.77
C LEU A 127 -12.31 11.83 2.39
N CYS A 128 -12.07 10.57 2.02
CA CYS A 128 -11.47 10.25 0.72
C CYS A 128 -12.21 9.09 0.06
N MET A 129 -12.18 9.01 -1.27
CA MET A 129 -12.73 7.90 -2.04
C MET A 129 -11.64 6.87 -2.34
N PRO A 130 -11.74 5.63 -1.84
CA PRO A 130 -10.72 4.62 -2.03
C PRO A 130 -10.57 4.22 -3.50
N GLN A 131 -9.34 4.28 -4.01
CA GLN A 131 -8.98 3.79 -5.34
C GLN A 131 -8.86 2.28 -5.37
N ASN A 132 -8.28 1.69 -4.31
CA ASN A 132 -7.93 0.28 -4.28
C ASN A 132 -8.18 -0.37 -2.90
N VAL A 133 -8.13 -1.71 -2.89
CA VAL A 133 -8.22 -2.57 -1.70
C VAL A 133 -7.20 -3.70 -1.81
N SER A 134 -5.94 -3.38 -1.88
CA SER A 134 -4.87 -4.37 -2.01
C SER A 134 -4.51 -5.04 -0.68
N SER A 135 -3.78 -6.14 -0.78
CA SER A 135 -3.21 -6.90 0.34
C SER A 135 -1.80 -7.37 0.00
N LEU A 136 -1.14 -8.05 0.93
CA LEU A 136 0.12 -8.73 0.65
C LEU A 136 -0.12 -10.06 -0.08
N ALA A 137 0.83 -10.41 -0.94
CA ALA A 137 0.99 -11.71 -1.55
C ALA A 137 2.47 -12.09 -1.58
N VAL A 138 2.77 -13.36 -1.80
CA VAL A 138 4.12 -13.83 -2.09
C VAL A 138 4.24 -13.97 -3.60
N TYR A 139 5.06 -13.12 -4.22
CA TYR A 139 5.51 -13.26 -5.61
C TYR A 139 6.61 -14.31 -5.66
N TYR A 140 6.57 -15.22 -6.61
CA TYR A 140 7.58 -16.28 -6.69
C TYR A 140 8.04 -16.55 -8.11
N ASN A 141 9.33 -16.83 -8.26
CA ASN A 141 9.98 -17.18 -9.52
C ASN A 141 9.83 -18.70 -9.78
N ARG A 142 8.89 -19.05 -10.65
CA ARG A 142 8.54 -20.45 -10.96
C ARG A 142 9.73 -21.24 -11.51
N ASP A 143 10.59 -20.58 -12.29
CA ASP A 143 11.74 -21.24 -12.88
C ASP A 143 12.78 -21.64 -11.83
N LEU A 144 12.97 -20.84 -10.76
CA LEU A 144 13.83 -21.22 -9.64
C LEU A 144 13.24 -22.41 -8.87
N PHE A 145 11.94 -22.40 -8.59
CA PHE A 145 11.25 -23.53 -7.95
C PHE A 145 11.43 -24.81 -8.76
N LYS A 146 11.18 -24.76 -10.07
CA LYS A 146 11.37 -25.88 -10.99
C LYS A 146 12.82 -26.33 -11.05
N LYS A 147 13.76 -25.38 -11.21
CA LYS A 147 15.21 -25.66 -11.34
C LYS A 147 15.75 -26.43 -10.16
N TYR A 148 15.30 -26.12 -8.95
CA TYR A 148 15.81 -26.73 -7.72
C TYR A 148 14.88 -27.81 -7.14
N GLY A 149 13.81 -28.17 -7.85
CA GLY A 149 12.90 -29.25 -7.44
C GLY A 149 12.09 -28.90 -6.18
N VAL A 150 11.85 -27.62 -5.91
CA VAL A 150 11.02 -27.15 -4.79
C VAL A 150 9.58 -27.04 -5.26
N ALA A 151 8.64 -27.55 -4.46
CA ALA A 151 7.22 -27.45 -4.80
C ALA A 151 6.75 -25.99 -4.72
N GLU A 152 5.97 -25.54 -5.74
CA GLU A 152 5.36 -24.21 -5.73
C GLU A 152 4.40 -24.04 -4.52
N PRO A 153 4.22 -22.78 -4.04
CA PRO A 153 3.31 -22.50 -2.94
C PRO A 153 1.88 -22.97 -3.24
N LYS A 154 1.24 -23.64 -2.27
CA LYS A 154 -0.13 -24.14 -2.38
C LYS A 154 -1.08 -23.31 -1.51
N ALA A 155 -2.37 -23.33 -1.82
CA ALA A 155 -3.39 -22.74 -0.98
C ALA A 155 -3.31 -23.29 0.44
N GLY A 156 -3.34 -22.39 1.43
CA GLY A 156 -3.29 -22.75 2.86
C GLY A 156 -1.93 -23.16 3.40
N TRP A 157 -0.83 -22.96 2.64
CA TRP A 157 0.52 -23.20 3.12
C TRP A 157 0.84 -22.41 4.40
N LYS A 158 1.76 -22.93 5.19
CA LYS A 158 2.08 -22.41 6.52
C LYS A 158 3.40 -21.65 6.48
N TRP A 159 3.65 -20.89 7.55
CA TRP A 159 4.91 -20.16 7.72
C TRP A 159 6.14 -21.06 7.56
N HIS A 160 6.15 -22.21 8.20
CA HIS A 160 7.26 -23.15 8.10
C HIS A 160 7.46 -23.71 6.67
N ASP A 161 6.38 -23.84 5.88
CA ASP A 161 6.49 -24.26 4.48
C ASP A 161 7.21 -23.21 3.65
N MET A 162 6.89 -21.91 3.88
CA MET A 162 7.58 -20.79 3.23
C MET A 162 9.06 -20.75 3.63
N VAL A 163 9.38 -20.87 4.91
CA VAL A 163 10.75 -20.89 5.41
C VAL A 163 11.54 -22.06 4.83
N ALA A 164 10.94 -23.25 4.75
CA ALA A 164 11.57 -24.44 4.15
C ALA A 164 11.84 -24.22 2.66
N ALA A 165 10.87 -23.66 1.91
CA ALA A 165 11.06 -23.34 0.50
C ALA A 165 12.14 -22.27 0.32
N ALA A 166 12.13 -21.20 1.12
CA ALA A 166 13.14 -20.15 1.09
C ALA A 166 14.54 -20.69 1.35
N SER A 167 14.69 -21.54 2.37
CA SER A 167 15.97 -22.20 2.69
C SER A 167 16.46 -23.12 1.55
N ALA A 168 15.53 -23.86 0.94
CA ALA A 168 15.87 -24.73 -0.20
C ALA A 168 16.25 -23.93 -1.47
N LEU A 169 15.80 -22.68 -1.59
CA LEU A 169 16.04 -21.81 -2.74
C LEU A 169 17.19 -20.81 -2.52
N THR A 170 17.74 -20.71 -1.30
CA THR A 170 18.93 -19.88 -1.04
C THR A 170 20.17 -20.59 -1.53
N ARG A 171 20.85 -20.02 -2.55
CA ARG A 171 21.90 -20.69 -3.34
C ARG A 171 23.12 -19.80 -3.53
N ASP A 172 24.30 -20.44 -3.57
CA ASP A 172 25.53 -19.79 -4.05
C ASP A 172 25.61 -19.73 -5.60
N ALA A 173 26.68 -19.17 -6.13
CA ALA A 173 26.88 -19.03 -7.57
C ALA A 173 26.98 -20.37 -8.30
N ASN A 174 27.34 -21.45 -7.61
CA ASN A 174 27.42 -22.82 -8.16
C ASN A 174 26.09 -23.58 -8.02
N GLY A 175 25.05 -22.94 -7.48
CA GLY A 175 23.73 -23.54 -7.24
C GLY A 175 23.68 -24.45 -6.01
N VAL A 176 24.73 -24.44 -5.15
CA VAL A 176 24.76 -25.20 -3.91
C VAL A 176 23.91 -24.45 -2.85
N GLN A 177 23.10 -25.20 -2.09
CA GLN A 177 22.30 -24.63 -1.02
C GLN A 177 23.20 -24.00 0.06
N VAL A 178 22.87 -22.76 0.45
CA VAL A 178 23.47 -22.07 1.60
C VAL A 178 22.48 -22.15 2.76
N ARG A 179 22.93 -22.47 3.96
CA ARG A 179 22.08 -22.67 5.13
C ARG A 179 22.51 -21.78 6.29
N GLY A 180 21.52 -21.07 6.88
CA GLY A 180 21.69 -20.31 8.10
C GLY A 180 22.90 -19.36 8.07
N THR A 181 23.66 -19.34 9.15
CA THR A 181 24.85 -18.50 9.33
C THR A 181 26.03 -18.84 8.41
N GLU A 182 25.97 -19.92 7.61
CA GLU A 182 26.98 -20.18 6.56
C GLU A 182 27.08 -19.04 5.54
N SER A 183 26.02 -18.19 5.46
CA SER A 183 26.01 -17.00 4.63
C SER A 183 26.93 -15.87 5.15
N GLU A 184 27.31 -15.89 6.43
CA GLU A 184 28.12 -14.83 7.07
C GLU A 184 29.62 -15.11 7.03
N GLY A 185 30.02 -16.34 6.71
CA GLY A 185 31.43 -16.68 6.54
C GLY A 185 31.94 -16.37 5.14
N ALA A 186 33.20 -15.94 5.03
CA ALA A 186 33.91 -15.66 3.76
C ALA A 186 33.91 -16.83 2.75
N ALA A 187 33.31 -17.97 3.09
CA ALA A 187 33.38 -19.21 2.32
C ALA A 187 32.33 -19.34 1.21
N ARG A 188 31.11 -18.72 1.36
CA ARG A 188 30.04 -18.85 0.36
C ARG A 188 29.21 -17.60 0.22
N ARG A 189 29.41 -16.87 -0.87
CA ARG A 189 28.55 -15.71 -1.22
C ARG A 189 27.23 -16.21 -1.80
N VAL A 190 26.11 -15.73 -1.25
CA VAL A 190 24.78 -16.03 -1.77
C VAL A 190 24.57 -15.32 -3.11
N ALA A 191 24.15 -16.07 -4.11
CA ALA A 191 23.82 -15.55 -5.44
C ALA A 191 22.32 -15.41 -5.66
N VAL A 192 21.51 -16.28 -5.02
CA VAL A 192 20.03 -16.25 -5.04
C VAL A 192 19.56 -16.39 -3.61
N TYR A 193 18.82 -15.39 -3.12
CA TYR A 193 18.13 -15.46 -1.85
C TYR A 193 16.76 -16.11 -2.00
N GLY A 194 16.33 -16.82 -0.96
CA GLY A 194 15.03 -17.50 -0.94
C GLY A 194 13.85 -16.56 -0.77
N LEU A 195 14.01 -15.46 -0.01
CA LEU A 195 12.93 -14.55 0.34
C LEU A 195 13.43 -13.10 0.46
N GLY A 196 12.61 -12.17 0.01
CA GLY A 196 12.73 -10.74 0.28
C GLY A 196 11.55 -10.25 1.12
N VAL A 197 11.85 -9.46 2.15
CA VAL A 197 10.86 -8.85 3.05
C VAL A 197 11.32 -7.48 3.51
N GLU A 198 10.38 -6.55 3.68
CA GLU A 198 10.65 -5.25 4.27
C GLU A 198 10.43 -5.30 5.80
N PRO A 199 11.36 -4.81 6.64
CA PRO A 199 11.25 -4.83 8.10
C PRO A 199 10.32 -3.71 8.63
N GLU A 200 9.05 -3.78 8.30
CA GLU A 200 8.03 -2.81 8.67
C GLU A 200 6.89 -3.45 9.46
N VAL A 201 6.24 -2.69 10.34
CA VAL A 201 5.06 -3.17 11.09
C VAL A 201 3.98 -3.71 10.16
N ILE A 202 3.76 -3.08 9.01
CA ILE A 202 2.76 -3.54 8.04
C ILE A 202 3.09 -4.92 7.44
N ARG A 203 4.36 -5.34 7.45
CA ARG A 203 4.79 -6.68 7.00
C ARG A 203 4.69 -7.72 8.11
N VAL A 204 4.90 -7.31 9.37
CA VAL A 204 4.84 -8.17 10.55
C VAL A 204 3.39 -8.42 11.00
N ALA A 205 2.53 -7.40 10.91
CA ALA A 205 1.17 -7.42 11.46
C ALA A 205 0.32 -8.63 11.02
N PRO A 206 0.28 -9.05 9.74
CA PRO A 206 -0.50 -10.22 9.32
C PRO A 206 -0.10 -11.49 10.04
N PHE A 207 1.18 -11.66 10.34
CA PHE A 207 1.72 -12.84 11.00
C PHE A 207 1.41 -12.84 12.49
N VAL A 208 1.42 -11.67 13.14
CA VAL A 208 0.94 -11.51 14.52
C VAL A 208 -0.54 -11.90 14.61
N TRP A 209 -1.38 -11.38 13.73
CA TRP A 209 -2.81 -11.71 13.69
C TRP A 209 -3.04 -13.18 13.35
N SER A 210 -2.29 -13.72 12.40
CA SER A 210 -2.35 -15.13 12.00
C SER A 210 -1.98 -16.08 13.13
N ASN A 211 -1.15 -15.64 14.08
CA ASN A 211 -0.78 -16.37 15.29
C ASN A 211 -1.74 -16.12 16.47
N GLY A 212 -2.86 -15.42 16.24
CA GLY A 212 -3.85 -15.09 17.28
C GLY A 212 -3.47 -13.92 18.19
N GLY A 213 -2.41 -13.17 17.86
CA GLY A 213 -1.98 -11.96 18.57
C GLY A 213 -2.65 -10.68 18.05
N GLN A 214 -2.33 -9.56 18.70
CA GLN A 214 -2.67 -8.21 18.26
C GLN A 214 -1.38 -7.40 18.21
N ILE A 215 -1.34 -6.37 17.34
CA ILE A 215 -0.18 -5.45 17.26
C ILE A 215 -0.32 -4.28 18.23
N VAL A 216 -1.54 -3.86 18.53
CA VAL A 216 -1.87 -2.78 19.47
C VAL A 216 -2.92 -3.25 20.48
N ASP A 217 -3.02 -2.54 21.60
CA ASP A 217 -3.96 -2.83 22.68
C ASP A 217 -5.42 -2.53 22.32
N ASN A 218 -5.67 -1.60 21.40
CA ASN A 218 -7.00 -1.25 20.91
C ASN A 218 -6.91 -0.70 19.48
N ASP A 219 -7.59 -1.32 18.52
CA ASP A 219 -7.55 -0.92 17.12
C ASP A 219 -8.16 0.48 16.86
N GLN A 220 -9.12 0.92 17.67
CA GLN A 220 -9.81 2.22 17.51
C GLN A 220 -9.09 3.35 18.22
N LYS A 221 -8.53 3.08 19.39
CA LYS A 221 -7.80 4.05 20.20
C LYS A 221 -6.55 3.40 20.79
N PRO A 222 -5.53 3.16 19.96
CA PRO A 222 -4.31 2.50 20.42
C PRO A 222 -3.54 3.39 21.39
N THR A 223 -2.99 2.77 22.44
CA THR A 223 -2.12 3.45 23.41
C THR A 223 -0.72 2.87 23.46
N ARG A 224 -0.53 1.65 22.93
CA ARG A 224 0.77 0.98 22.85
C ARG A 224 0.76 -0.17 21.86
N PHE A 225 1.93 -0.62 21.48
CA PHE A 225 2.13 -1.93 20.86
C PHE A 225 2.01 -3.06 21.88
N THR A 226 1.59 -4.26 21.42
CA THR A 226 1.40 -5.46 22.24
C THR A 226 2.32 -6.62 21.83
N PHE A 227 3.51 -6.31 21.32
CA PHE A 227 4.51 -7.31 20.95
C PHE A 227 5.08 -8.08 22.15
N ASP A 228 4.78 -7.65 23.37
CA ASP A 228 5.08 -8.34 24.62
C ASP A 228 4.18 -9.55 24.92
N THR A 229 3.04 -9.68 24.21
CA THR A 229 2.16 -10.85 24.35
C THR A 229 2.78 -12.10 23.71
N PRO A 230 2.52 -13.32 24.24
CA PRO A 230 3.18 -14.55 23.76
C PRO A 230 3.01 -14.77 22.26
N GLN A 231 1.81 -14.56 21.72
CA GLN A 231 1.50 -14.77 20.30
C GLN A 231 2.20 -13.75 19.39
N ALA A 232 2.14 -12.45 19.74
CA ALA A 232 2.78 -11.40 18.98
C ALA A 232 4.31 -11.52 19.03
N ARG A 233 4.84 -11.82 20.24
CA ARG A 233 6.27 -12.05 20.45
C ARG A 233 6.79 -13.21 19.60
N SER A 234 6.08 -14.33 19.59
CA SER A 234 6.46 -15.52 18.80
C SER A 234 6.47 -15.19 17.29
N ALA A 235 5.44 -14.51 16.79
CA ALA A 235 5.38 -14.14 15.36
C ALA A 235 6.48 -13.15 14.97
N LEU A 236 6.76 -12.14 15.82
CA LEU A 236 7.86 -11.20 15.61
C LEU A 236 9.21 -11.92 15.59
N LYS A 237 9.44 -12.84 16.53
CA LYS A 237 10.66 -13.64 16.57
C LYS A 237 10.88 -14.43 15.28
N GLU A 238 9.86 -15.14 14.82
CA GLU A 238 9.94 -15.91 13.58
C GLU A 238 10.23 -15.02 12.35
N PHE A 239 9.68 -13.81 12.32
CA PHE A 239 9.97 -12.84 11.26
C PHE A 239 11.43 -12.38 11.29
N LEU A 240 11.96 -12.06 12.46
CA LEU A 240 13.37 -11.63 12.62
C LEU A 240 14.34 -12.78 12.37
N ASP A 241 13.96 -14.02 12.68
CA ASP A 241 14.75 -15.23 12.41
C ASP A 241 14.99 -15.48 10.91
N LEU A 242 14.20 -14.86 10.02
CA LEU A 242 14.39 -15.00 8.57
C LEU A 242 15.82 -14.63 8.12
N ARG A 243 16.43 -13.63 8.76
CA ARG A 243 17.80 -13.24 8.48
C ARG A 243 18.79 -13.99 9.37
N ILE A 244 18.61 -13.89 10.68
CA ILE A 244 19.65 -14.30 11.65
C ILE A 244 19.76 -15.82 11.76
N ASN A 245 18.63 -16.54 11.84
CA ASN A 245 18.66 -18.00 12.06
C ASN A 245 18.51 -18.79 10.76
N TYR A 246 17.68 -18.31 9.82
CA TYR A 246 17.42 -19.03 8.58
C TYR A 246 18.34 -18.60 7.43
N GLY A 247 18.87 -17.35 7.46
CA GLY A 247 19.77 -16.83 6.43
C GLY A 247 19.14 -16.78 5.04
N VAL A 248 17.81 -16.61 4.95
CA VAL A 248 17.06 -16.69 3.70
C VAL A 248 16.76 -15.34 3.05
N VAL A 249 17.01 -14.25 3.79
CA VAL A 249 16.89 -12.87 3.29
C VAL A 249 18.26 -12.22 3.16
N PRO A 250 18.45 -11.23 2.24
CA PRO A 250 19.71 -10.52 2.05
C PRO A 250 20.17 -9.79 3.32
N THR A 251 21.44 -9.39 3.35
CA THR A 251 21.99 -8.47 4.36
C THR A 251 21.53 -7.03 4.08
N ASP A 252 21.68 -6.16 5.07
CA ASP A 252 21.44 -4.72 4.96
C ASP A 252 22.25 -4.12 3.78
N GLU A 253 23.56 -4.35 3.76
CA GLU A 253 24.45 -3.88 2.68
C GLU A 253 24.02 -4.40 1.28
N GLU A 254 23.51 -5.62 1.20
CA GLU A 254 23.06 -6.19 -0.08
C GLU A 254 21.70 -5.59 -0.52
N VAL A 255 20.83 -5.23 0.43
CA VAL A 255 19.57 -4.53 0.13
C VAL A 255 19.83 -3.07 -0.27
N GLU A 256 20.78 -2.38 0.38
CA GLU A 256 21.22 -1.05 -0.04
C GLU A 256 21.82 -1.05 -1.45
N ALA A 257 22.63 -2.06 -1.78
CA ALA A 257 23.24 -2.19 -3.11
C ALA A 257 22.22 -2.58 -4.20
N GLU A 258 21.24 -3.39 -3.87
CA GLU A 258 20.16 -3.84 -4.75
C GLU A 258 18.95 -4.23 -3.92
N ASN A 259 17.89 -3.38 -3.96
CA ASN A 259 16.67 -3.68 -3.24
C ASN A 259 15.98 -4.96 -3.72
N ASP A 260 15.12 -5.53 -2.89
CA ASP A 260 14.46 -6.81 -3.15
C ASP A 260 13.61 -6.83 -4.41
N GLU A 261 13.00 -5.70 -4.83
CA GLU A 261 12.23 -5.63 -6.08
C GLU A 261 13.14 -5.74 -7.31
N ALA A 262 14.28 -5.03 -7.29
CA ALA A 262 15.29 -5.14 -8.35
C ALA A 262 15.91 -6.55 -8.36
N ARG A 263 16.21 -7.11 -7.19
CA ARG A 263 16.74 -8.47 -7.03
C ARG A 263 15.78 -9.53 -7.58
N PHE A 264 14.48 -9.39 -7.31
CA PHE A 264 13.45 -10.27 -7.89
C PHE A 264 13.40 -10.11 -9.42
N THR A 265 13.36 -8.88 -9.92
CA THR A 265 13.34 -8.58 -11.37
C THR A 265 14.55 -9.18 -12.10
N ASN A 266 15.70 -9.19 -11.44
CA ASN A 266 16.95 -9.74 -11.97
C ASN A 266 17.07 -11.26 -11.78
N GLY A 267 16.05 -11.94 -11.24
CA GLY A 267 16.05 -13.40 -11.03
C GLY A 267 16.98 -13.88 -9.91
N ARG A 268 17.40 -12.98 -9.01
CA ARG A 268 18.29 -13.27 -7.87
C ARG A 268 17.54 -13.41 -6.54
N LEU A 269 16.21 -13.41 -6.59
CA LEU A 269 15.31 -13.62 -5.46
C LEU A 269 14.25 -14.64 -5.86
N ALA A 270 14.04 -15.67 -5.05
CA ALA A 270 13.09 -16.73 -5.36
C ALA A 270 11.66 -16.35 -4.99
N MET A 271 11.48 -15.66 -3.87
CA MET A 271 10.20 -15.16 -3.39
C MET A 271 10.34 -13.71 -2.90
N LEU A 272 9.28 -12.90 -3.11
CA LEU A 272 9.17 -11.55 -2.57
C LEU A 272 7.80 -11.39 -1.91
N MET A 273 7.75 -11.01 -0.64
CA MET A 273 6.52 -10.65 0.04
C MET A 273 6.23 -9.16 -0.17
N SER A 274 5.25 -8.85 -1.04
CA SER A 274 4.92 -7.47 -1.35
C SER A 274 3.43 -7.28 -1.64
N SER A 275 2.99 -6.03 -1.73
CA SER A 275 1.65 -5.68 -2.15
C SER A 275 1.49 -5.72 -3.68
N ARG A 276 0.28 -5.51 -4.17
CA ARG A 276 -0.03 -5.51 -5.61
C ARG A 276 0.79 -4.48 -6.41
N ARG A 277 1.32 -3.43 -5.78
CA ARG A 277 2.02 -2.32 -6.44
C ARG A 277 3.16 -2.75 -7.36
N VAL A 278 3.88 -3.82 -7.01
CA VAL A 278 5.04 -4.30 -7.80
C VAL A 278 4.65 -5.02 -9.09
N THR A 279 3.38 -5.39 -9.25
CA THR A 279 2.91 -6.16 -10.42
C THR A 279 3.16 -5.44 -11.73
N ALA A 280 2.96 -4.12 -11.79
CA ALA A 280 3.18 -3.35 -13.01
C ALA A 280 4.65 -3.47 -13.48
N THR A 281 5.60 -3.28 -12.57
CA THR A 281 7.03 -3.44 -12.82
C THR A 281 7.38 -4.88 -13.21
N PHE A 282 6.85 -5.88 -12.49
CA PHE A 282 7.18 -7.29 -12.75
C PHE A 282 6.59 -7.82 -14.06
N ARG A 283 5.57 -7.19 -14.64
CA ARG A 283 5.10 -7.50 -16.00
C ARG A 283 6.15 -7.22 -17.08
N SER A 284 7.18 -6.42 -16.79
CA SER A 284 8.31 -6.21 -17.68
C SER A 284 9.29 -7.40 -17.72
N ILE A 285 9.25 -8.30 -16.73
CA ILE A 285 10.12 -9.49 -16.66
C ILE A 285 9.78 -10.43 -17.83
N LYS A 286 10.81 -10.79 -18.64
CA LYS A 286 10.68 -11.66 -19.81
C LYS A 286 11.60 -12.88 -19.77
N ASN A 287 12.52 -12.93 -18.81
CA ASN A 287 13.59 -13.93 -18.72
C ASN A 287 13.24 -15.12 -17.80
N PHE A 288 12.13 -15.07 -17.07
CA PHE A 288 11.59 -16.17 -16.27
C PHE A 288 10.09 -16.05 -16.07
N ASP A 289 9.44 -17.17 -15.75
CA ASP A 289 8.02 -17.22 -15.39
C ASP A 289 7.83 -16.97 -13.89
N TRP A 290 6.81 -16.18 -13.53
CA TRP A 290 6.49 -15.85 -12.15
C TRP A 290 4.98 -15.81 -11.92
N ASP A 291 4.57 -16.02 -10.68
CA ASP A 291 3.18 -15.91 -10.28
C ASP A 291 3.09 -15.43 -8.82
N VAL A 292 1.89 -15.40 -8.26
CA VAL A 292 1.63 -15.02 -6.88
C VAL A 292 0.92 -16.12 -6.11
N ALA A 293 1.19 -16.17 -4.81
CA ALA A 293 0.50 -17.03 -3.85
C ALA A 293 -0.01 -16.18 -2.67
N ALA A 294 -1.00 -16.69 -1.93
CA ALA A 294 -1.39 -16.10 -0.66
C ALA A 294 -0.19 -16.06 0.29
N ILE A 295 -0.13 -15.07 1.19
CA ILE A 295 0.87 -15.12 2.28
C ILE A 295 0.62 -16.36 3.15
N PRO A 296 1.69 -16.98 3.70
CA PRO A 296 1.54 -18.13 4.58
C PRO A 296 0.90 -17.75 5.91
N THR A 297 0.37 -18.75 6.62
CA THR A 297 -0.27 -18.53 7.91
C THR A 297 0.42 -19.30 9.03
N PHE A 298 0.38 -18.77 10.26
CA PHE A 298 0.73 -19.54 11.46
C PHE A 298 -0.44 -20.46 11.88
N GLY A 299 -1.66 -19.98 11.72
CA GLY A 299 -2.86 -20.77 12.06
C GLY A 299 -4.12 -20.16 11.44
N LEU A 300 -4.37 -18.90 11.73
CA LEU A 300 -5.54 -18.16 11.23
C LEU A 300 -5.24 -17.44 9.93
N PRO A 301 -6.18 -17.37 8.98
CA PRO A 301 -6.01 -16.51 7.82
C PRO A 301 -6.05 -15.03 8.25
N ALA A 302 -5.03 -14.28 7.87
CA ALA A 302 -4.95 -12.85 8.14
C ALA A 302 -4.11 -12.16 7.06
N ASN A 303 -4.48 -10.94 6.70
CA ASN A 303 -3.72 -10.11 5.80
C ASN A 303 -3.86 -8.63 6.22
N VAL A 304 -3.07 -7.75 5.64
CA VAL A 304 -3.09 -6.32 5.94
C VAL A 304 -3.57 -5.51 4.75
N LEU A 305 -4.30 -4.43 5.02
CA LEU A 305 -4.78 -3.51 4.01
C LEU A 305 -3.64 -2.69 3.39
N HIS A 306 -3.64 -2.62 2.08
CA HIS A 306 -2.93 -1.61 1.29
C HIS A 306 -3.96 -0.87 0.45
N SER A 307 -4.28 0.37 0.82
CA SER A 307 -5.31 1.15 0.14
C SER A 307 -4.91 2.61 0.03
N ASP A 308 -5.04 3.14 -1.16
CA ASP A 308 -4.87 4.55 -1.48
C ASP A 308 -6.22 5.13 -1.90
N ALA A 309 -6.42 6.43 -1.68
CA ALA A 309 -7.67 7.10 -1.99
C ALA A 309 -7.44 8.50 -2.56
N TYR A 310 -8.36 8.95 -3.37
CA TYR A 310 -8.45 10.34 -3.79
C TYR A 310 -9.10 11.17 -2.70
N CYS A 311 -8.39 12.18 -2.23
CA CYS A 311 -8.84 13.14 -1.23
C CYS A 311 -8.94 14.53 -1.87
N ILE A 312 -9.96 15.31 -1.54
CA ILE A 312 -10.09 16.71 -1.96
C ILE A 312 -9.57 17.58 -0.83
N THR A 313 -8.69 18.54 -1.12
CA THR A 313 -8.23 19.47 -0.09
C THR A 313 -9.34 20.46 0.29
N ARG A 314 -9.48 20.72 1.59
CA ARG A 314 -10.49 21.65 2.08
C ARG A 314 -10.27 23.09 1.58
N GLY A 315 -9.01 23.46 1.39
CA GLY A 315 -8.61 24.77 0.85
C GLY A 315 -8.80 24.93 -0.67
N SER A 316 -9.13 23.87 -1.41
CA SER A 316 -9.37 23.95 -2.85
C SER A 316 -10.46 24.98 -3.18
N LYS A 317 -10.20 25.79 -4.19
CA LYS A 317 -11.16 26.73 -4.80
C LYS A 317 -11.98 26.11 -5.93
N ASN A 318 -11.65 24.87 -6.31
CA ASN A 318 -12.19 24.17 -7.47
C ASN A 318 -12.89 22.84 -7.10
N LYS A 319 -13.48 22.77 -5.90
CA LYS A 319 -14.02 21.55 -5.28
C LYS A 319 -15.02 20.79 -6.15
N ASP A 320 -15.86 21.49 -6.93
CA ASP A 320 -16.89 20.85 -7.74
C ASP A 320 -16.28 20.12 -8.94
N ASN A 321 -15.29 20.72 -9.59
CA ASN A 321 -14.55 20.04 -10.68
C ASN A 321 -13.65 18.94 -10.11
N ALA A 322 -13.04 19.16 -8.95
CA ALA A 322 -12.29 18.13 -8.23
C ALA A 322 -13.17 16.90 -7.92
N TRP A 323 -14.40 17.13 -7.44
CA TRP A 323 -15.35 16.05 -7.20
C TRP A 323 -15.73 15.30 -8.49
N ARG A 324 -16.05 16.03 -9.56
CA ARG A 324 -16.37 15.39 -10.87
C ARG A 324 -15.24 14.49 -11.36
N PHE A 325 -13.99 14.93 -11.16
CA PHE A 325 -12.83 14.09 -11.48
C PHE A 325 -12.74 12.86 -10.57
N VAL A 326 -12.87 13.04 -9.24
CA VAL A 326 -12.84 11.92 -8.25
C VAL A 326 -13.98 10.93 -8.53
N GLU A 327 -15.17 11.44 -8.87
CA GLU A 327 -16.33 10.63 -9.23
C GLU A 327 -16.07 9.78 -10.49
N PHE A 328 -15.48 10.37 -11.53
CA PHE A 328 -15.09 9.64 -12.74
C PHE A 328 -13.97 8.61 -12.43
N ALA A 329 -12.94 9.01 -11.68
CA ALA A 329 -11.80 8.15 -11.36
C ALA A 329 -12.20 6.91 -10.55
N ASN A 330 -13.23 7.03 -9.68
CA ASN A 330 -13.77 5.94 -8.90
C ASN A 330 -15.00 5.25 -9.55
N GLY A 331 -15.53 5.80 -10.63
CA GLY A 331 -16.54 5.13 -11.45
C GLY A 331 -15.97 3.91 -12.18
N PRO A 332 -16.84 3.08 -12.78
CA PRO A 332 -16.41 1.83 -13.43
C PRO A 332 -15.31 2.04 -14.49
N VAL A 333 -15.39 3.12 -15.27
CA VAL A 333 -14.41 3.40 -16.35
C VAL A 333 -13.04 3.75 -15.74
N GLY A 334 -12.99 4.67 -14.77
CA GLY A 334 -11.74 5.07 -14.12
C GLY A 334 -11.08 3.92 -13.38
N GLN A 335 -11.86 3.14 -12.63
CA GLN A 335 -11.40 1.96 -11.92
C GLN A 335 -10.84 0.87 -12.88
N GLN A 336 -11.46 0.68 -14.07
CA GLN A 336 -10.94 -0.25 -15.08
C GLN A 336 -9.61 0.22 -15.67
N ILE A 337 -9.46 1.51 -15.95
CA ILE A 337 -8.20 2.07 -16.47
C ILE A 337 -7.06 1.80 -15.49
N ILE A 338 -7.26 2.13 -14.21
CA ILE A 338 -6.23 1.91 -13.18
C ILE A 338 -5.96 0.42 -12.94
N ALA A 339 -7.00 -0.41 -12.91
CA ALA A 339 -6.85 -1.86 -12.75
C ALA A 339 -6.01 -2.51 -13.87
N GLY A 340 -6.19 -2.05 -15.12
CA GLY A 340 -5.47 -2.56 -16.29
C GLY A 340 -3.95 -2.43 -16.21
N THR A 341 -3.44 -1.48 -15.41
CA THR A 341 -2.00 -1.37 -15.15
C THR A 341 -1.43 -2.55 -14.38
N GLY A 342 -2.28 -3.30 -13.68
CA GLY A 342 -1.88 -4.40 -12.78
C GLY A 342 -1.47 -3.95 -11.38
N ARG A 343 -1.28 -2.64 -11.13
CA ARG A 343 -0.78 -2.10 -9.87
C ARG A 343 -1.77 -2.20 -8.71
N THR A 344 -3.05 -2.10 -8.97
CA THR A 344 -4.09 -2.02 -7.93
C THR A 344 -5.08 -3.18 -7.99
N VAL A 345 -5.66 -3.52 -6.85
CA VAL A 345 -6.90 -4.28 -6.75
C VAL A 345 -8.03 -3.26 -6.68
N PRO A 346 -8.93 -3.15 -7.66
CA PRO A 346 -9.98 -2.14 -7.64
C PRO A 346 -10.80 -2.17 -6.35
N SER A 347 -11.08 -1.00 -5.78
CA SER A 347 -12.00 -0.91 -4.63
C SER A 347 -13.45 -1.13 -5.02
N HIS A 348 -13.81 -0.95 -6.29
CA HIS A 348 -15.13 -1.24 -6.83
C HIS A 348 -15.29 -2.75 -7.07
N MET A 349 -16.21 -3.39 -6.34
CA MET A 349 -16.37 -4.85 -6.29
C MET A 349 -16.63 -5.50 -7.66
N GLU A 350 -17.47 -4.89 -8.51
CA GLU A 350 -17.74 -5.44 -9.84
C GLU A 350 -16.51 -5.35 -10.74
N VAL A 351 -15.82 -4.19 -10.74
CA VAL A 351 -14.61 -3.99 -11.57
C VAL A 351 -13.50 -4.97 -11.18
N SER A 352 -13.33 -5.26 -9.88
CA SER A 352 -12.34 -6.21 -9.40
C SER A 352 -12.52 -7.65 -9.94
N ARG A 353 -13.72 -7.99 -10.42
CA ARG A 353 -14.05 -9.30 -10.97
C ARG A 353 -14.02 -9.34 -12.50
N THR A 354 -13.68 -8.23 -13.15
CA THR A 354 -13.57 -8.14 -14.61
C THR A 354 -12.17 -8.53 -15.10
N ARG A 355 -12.05 -8.70 -16.43
CA ARG A 355 -10.74 -8.89 -17.08
C ARG A 355 -9.79 -7.70 -16.93
N ALA A 356 -10.27 -6.52 -16.57
CA ALA A 356 -9.38 -5.39 -16.27
C ALA A 356 -8.43 -5.71 -15.10
N PHE A 357 -8.87 -6.53 -14.15
CA PHE A 357 -8.05 -7.00 -13.02
C PHE A 357 -7.63 -8.47 -13.17
N LEU A 358 -8.55 -9.37 -13.53
CA LEU A 358 -8.36 -10.82 -13.62
C LEU A 358 -7.99 -11.25 -15.05
N ASP A 359 -7.01 -10.60 -15.68
CA ASP A 359 -6.57 -10.96 -17.03
C ASP A 359 -5.67 -12.20 -17.00
N PRO A 360 -6.13 -13.37 -17.50
CA PRO A 360 -5.33 -14.59 -17.48
C PRO A 360 -4.19 -14.58 -18.52
N ALA A 361 -4.20 -13.62 -19.45
CA ALA A 361 -3.16 -13.49 -20.48
C ALA A 361 -1.91 -12.78 -19.98
N GLN A 362 -1.97 -12.16 -18.79
CA GLN A 362 -0.87 -11.44 -18.18
C GLN A 362 -0.55 -11.97 -16.78
N PRO A 363 0.74 -11.98 -16.38
CA PRO A 363 1.07 -12.31 -15.00
C PRO A 363 0.61 -11.19 -14.02
N PRO A 364 0.30 -11.55 -12.79
CA PRO A 364 0.22 -12.91 -12.26
C PRO A 364 -1.05 -13.62 -12.78
N ARG A 365 -0.94 -14.91 -13.15
CA ARG A 365 -2.10 -15.70 -13.58
C ARG A 365 -3.04 -15.99 -12.42
N ASN A 366 -2.49 -16.10 -11.20
CA ASN A 366 -3.26 -16.33 -9.98
C ASN A 366 -3.66 -15.00 -9.29
N ALA A 367 -4.08 -13.97 -10.08
CA ALA A 367 -4.52 -12.69 -9.53
C ALA A 367 -5.72 -12.81 -8.57
N GLN A 368 -6.49 -13.91 -8.68
CA GLN A 368 -7.62 -14.21 -7.79
C GLN A 368 -7.22 -14.23 -6.30
N VAL A 369 -5.98 -14.58 -5.97
CA VAL A 369 -5.48 -14.63 -4.58
C VAL A 369 -5.65 -13.31 -3.83
N PHE A 370 -5.61 -12.17 -4.52
CA PHE A 370 -5.83 -10.87 -3.91
C PHE A 370 -7.30 -10.66 -3.52
N LEU A 371 -8.24 -11.17 -4.31
CA LEU A 371 -9.67 -11.09 -4.00
C LEU A 371 -10.03 -12.06 -2.85
N ASP A 372 -9.44 -13.24 -2.87
CA ASP A 372 -9.64 -14.26 -1.82
C ASP A 372 -9.10 -13.78 -0.46
N ALA A 373 -8.11 -12.90 -0.46
CA ALA A 373 -7.56 -12.31 0.76
C ALA A 373 -8.48 -11.24 1.40
N ILE A 374 -9.35 -10.56 0.62
CA ILE A 374 -10.13 -9.40 1.09
C ILE A 374 -10.92 -9.67 2.38
N PRO A 375 -11.58 -10.84 2.56
CA PRO A 375 -12.30 -11.11 3.81
C PRO A 375 -11.41 -11.16 5.07
N THR A 376 -10.10 -11.32 4.90
CA THR A 376 -9.13 -11.45 6.00
C THR A 376 -8.25 -10.20 6.17
N VAL A 377 -8.48 -9.19 5.33
CA VAL A 377 -7.70 -7.93 5.34
C VAL A 377 -8.12 -7.07 6.52
N ARG A 378 -7.14 -6.64 7.32
CA ARG A 378 -7.31 -5.72 8.43
C ARG A 378 -6.50 -4.44 8.19
N PRO A 379 -7.01 -3.23 8.49
CA PRO A 379 -6.22 -2.02 8.49
C PRO A 379 -5.29 -1.97 9.72
N LEU A 380 -4.16 -1.28 9.57
CA LEU A 380 -3.41 -0.74 10.70
C LEU A 380 -4.15 0.47 11.30
N PRO A 381 -3.85 0.89 12.53
CA PRO A 381 -4.43 2.11 13.09
C PRO A 381 -4.20 3.34 12.21
N THR A 382 -5.20 4.24 12.15
CA THR A 382 -5.17 5.46 11.33
C THR A 382 -5.11 6.74 12.16
N ILE A 383 -4.46 6.71 13.32
CA ILE A 383 -4.27 7.90 14.17
C ILE A 383 -3.35 8.92 13.51
N SER A 384 -3.47 10.18 13.89
CA SER A 384 -2.76 11.30 13.24
C SER A 384 -1.23 11.20 13.31
N THR A 385 -0.68 10.48 14.30
CA THR A 385 0.75 10.26 14.50
C THR A 385 1.25 8.92 13.94
N TRP A 386 0.41 8.17 13.25
CA TRP A 386 0.81 6.86 12.71
C TRP A 386 2.04 6.92 11.79
N PRO A 387 2.20 7.95 10.92
CA PRO A 387 3.43 8.08 10.11
C PRO A 387 4.70 8.13 10.95
N GLU A 388 4.71 8.91 12.03
CA GLU A 388 5.85 9.01 12.94
C GLU A 388 6.11 7.69 13.69
N ILE A 389 5.05 6.95 14.01
CA ILE A 389 5.17 5.61 14.61
C ILE A 389 5.81 4.64 13.60
N GLU A 390 5.42 4.68 12.33
CA GLU A 390 6.05 3.84 11.29
C GLU A 390 7.52 4.16 11.10
N ASP A 391 7.91 5.43 11.07
CA ASP A 391 9.31 5.85 10.94
C ASP A 391 10.17 5.32 12.11
N VAL A 392 9.69 5.52 13.35
CA VAL A 392 10.39 5.03 14.55
C VAL A 392 10.47 3.50 14.57
N THR A 393 9.39 2.81 14.24
CA THR A 393 9.37 1.34 14.27
C THR A 393 10.14 0.72 13.11
N GLY A 394 10.19 1.37 11.96
CA GLY A 394 10.99 0.95 10.79
C GLY A 394 12.45 0.80 11.17
N GLY A 395 13.08 1.82 11.73
CA GLY A 395 14.49 1.76 12.16
C GLY A 395 14.76 0.72 13.25
N ILE A 396 13.79 0.48 14.17
CA ILE A 396 13.95 -0.56 15.19
C ILE A 396 13.91 -1.96 14.56
N LEU A 397 12.93 -2.20 13.68
CA LEU A 397 12.76 -3.51 13.04
C LEU A 397 13.87 -3.81 12.03
N GLU A 398 14.39 -2.80 11.34
CA GLU A 398 15.53 -2.92 10.43
C GLU A 398 16.79 -3.35 11.18
N ASN A 399 17.14 -2.67 12.29
CA ASN A 399 18.24 -3.09 13.14
C ASN A 399 18.03 -4.49 13.70
N ALA A 400 16.80 -4.83 14.11
CA ALA A 400 16.49 -6.14 14.63
C ALA A 400 16.66 -7.26 13.58
N LEU A 401 16.17 -7.03 12.35
CA LEU A 401 16.26 -8.02 11.28
C LEU A 401 17.70 -8.21 10.80
N TYR A 402 18.42 -7.10 10.54
CA TYR A 402 19.73 -7.18 9.88
C TYR A 402 20.90 -7.30 10.85
N ARG A 403 20.82 -6.73 12.05
CA ARG A 403 21.92 -6.73 13.03
C ARG A 403 21.74 -7.69 14.21
N GLY A 404 20.54 -8.31 14.30
CA GLY A 404 20.29 -9.34 15.31
C GLY A 404 20.08 -8.79 16.72
N ASP A 405 19.45 -7.65 16.86
CA ASP A 405 19.12 -7.09 18.17
C ASP A 405 18.28 -8.08 18.99
N ARG A 406 18.58 -8.18 20.28
CA ARG A 406 17.86 -9.09 21.17
C ARG A 406 16.36 -8.75 21.20
N LEU A 407 15.52 -9.73 20.98
CA LEU A 407 14.05 -9.59 20.90
C LEU A 407 13.45 -8.81 22.09
N ASP A 408 13.98 -9.01 23.33
CA ASP A 408 13.51 -8.26 24.51
C ASP A 408 13.78 -6.76 24.40
N ASN A 409 14.93 -6.38 23.83
CA ASN A 409 15.27 -4.99 23.58
C ASN A 409 14.39 -4.40 22.49
N VAL A 410 14.19 -5.12 21.41
CA VAL A 410 13.30 -4.72 20.30
C VAL A 410 11.89 -4.42 20.81
N ILE A 411 11.29 -5.36 21.56
CA ILE A 411 9.94 -5.19 22.11
C ILE A 411 9.88 -3.99 23.09
N ARG A 412 10.86 -3.87 23.97
CA ARG A 412 10.94 -2.73 24.89
C ARG A 412 11.06 -1.40 24.13
N ASP A 413 11.89 -1.33 23.09
CA ASP A 413 12.14 -0.10 22.34
C ASP A 413 10.94 0.26 21.48
N LEU A 414 10.28 -0.71 20.84
CA LEU A 414 8.99 -0.52 20.14
C LEU A 414 7.96 0.11 21.07
N ASP A 415 7.82 -0.37 22.30
CA ASP A 415 6.87 0.18 23.27
C ASP A 415 7.33 1.57 23.76
N ALA A 416 8.54 1.69 24.29
CA ALA A 416 9.03 2.91 24.95
C ALA A 416 9.09 4.11 24.01
N LYS A 417 9.56 3.93 22.77
CA LYS A 417 9.72 5.03 21.81
C LYS A 417 8.41 5.45 21.16
N THR A 418 7.40 4.57 21.10
CA THR A 418 6.12 4.90 20.45
C THR A 418 4.99 5.30 21.40
N ARG A 419 5.06 4.99 22.69
CA ARG A 419 4.05 5.44 23.68
C ARG A 419 3.76 6.93 23.66
N PRO A 420 4.78 7.84 23.63
CA PRO A 420 4.51 9.27 23.52
C PRO A 420 3.79 9.66 22.23
N LEU A 421 4.05 8.92 21.14
CA LEU A 421 3.41 9.15 19.84
C LEU A 421 1.94 8.70 19.87
N PHE A 422 1.65 7.55 20.44
CA PHE A 422 0.26 7.11 20.67
C PHE A 422 -0.52 8.09 21.54
N ALA A 423 0.10 8.59 22.62
CA ALA A 423 -0.53 9.49 23.59
C ALA A 423 -0.99 10.82 22.97
N ARG A 424 -0.27 11.34 21.93
CA ARG A 424 -0.63 12.59 21.23
C ARG A 424 -1.38 12.39 19.94
N GLY A 425 -1.57 11.14 19.51
CA GLY A 425 -2.29 10.80 18.29
C GLY A 425 -3.80 11.05 18.42
N GLU A 426 -4.36 11.83 17.49
CA GLU A 426 -5.81 11.94 17.35
C GLU A 426 -6.35 10.72 16.61
N THR A 427 -7.52 10.25 17.04
CA THR A 427 -8.21 9.08 16.47
C THR A 427 -9.28 9.47 15.46
N PRO A 428 -9.62 8.57 14.52
CA PRO A 428 -10.72 8.73 13.57
C PRO A 428 -12.09 9.00 14.19
#